data_dbb9625405d399fdfffa247adca2e391
#
_entry.id   dbb9625405d399fdfffa247adca2e391
#
_cell.length_a   1.000
_cell.length_b   1.000
_cell.length_c   1.000
_cell.angle_alpha   90.00
_cell.angle_beta   90.00
_cell.angle_gamma   90.00
#
_symmetry.space_group_name_H-M   'P 1'
#
loop_
_entity.id
_entity.type
_entity.pdbx_description
1 polymer ?
#
loop_
_entity_poly.entity_id
_entity_poly.type
_entity_poly.pdbx_seq_one_letter_code
_entity_poly.pdbx_strand_id
1 'polypeptide(L)'
;MQKYLALFLFIFTFTFGSDSTSTSKIYSSDTSRTLETYNNGNISSISYHKDTQNGLELIKQEVFHFTGGKSMIGTFENGLREGIWTFYYENGIKRLEGTYRSGQKDSLWTYWYDNGIIATKYFYDNKTLDGKIMEWHIDKECWDREGNECECGESWWSECE
;
A
#
# COMPACT_ATOMS: atom_id res chain seq x y z
N MET A 1 26.70 -33.78 14.47
CA MET A 1 26.85 -33.56 13.00
C MET A 1 26.00 -32.37 12.60
N GLN A 2 26.67 -31.25 12.48
CA GLN A 2 26.02 -29.94 12.24
C GLN A 2 25.93 -29.73 10.71
N LYS A 3 24.73 -29.73 10.17
CA LYS A 3 24.51 -29.45 8.72
C LYS A 3 24.50 -27.94 8.53
N TYR A 4 25.56 -27.39 7.99
CA TYR A 4 25.62 -26.05 7.48
C TYR A 4 24.76 -25.98 6.19
N LEU A 5 23.64 -25.27 6.24
CA LEU A 5 22.84 -24.96 5.08
C LEU A 5 23.49 -23.75 4.38
N ALA A 6 24.18 -24.01 3.27
CA ALA A 6 24.77 -22.96 2.45
C ALA A 6 23.68 -22.15 1.76
N LEU A 7 23.62 -20.87 2.09
CA LEU A 7 22.74 -19.90 1.43
C LEU A 7 23.33 -19.59 0.04
N PHE A 8 22.77 -20.14 -1.03
CA PHE A 8 23.13 -19.77 -2.39
C PHE A 8 22.38 -18.50 -2.80
N LEU A 9 23.11 -17.39 -2.83
CA LEU A 9 22.66 -16.15 -3.45
C LEU A 9 22.81 -16.29 -4.98
N PHE A 10 21.70 -16.46 -5.71
CA PHE A 10 21.69 -16.32 -7.16
C PHE A 10 21.24 -14.92 -7.52
N ILE A 11 22.18 -14.09 -7.95
CA ILE A 11 21.88 -12.78 -8.54
C ILE A 11 21.78 -12.99 -10.05
N PHE A 12 20.56 -12.92 -10.59
CA PHE A 12 20.34 -12.82 -12.03
C PHE A 12 20.06 -11.37 -12.39
N THR A 13 20.99 -10.73 -13.07
CA THR A 13 20.78 -9.40 -13.68
C THR A 13 20.32 -9.59 -15.11
N PHE A 14 19.07 -9.21 -15.40
CA PHE A 14 18.58 -9.02 -16.77
C PHE A 14 18.60 -7.53 -17.09
N THR A 15 19.47 -7.13 -18.04
CA THR A 15 19.46 -5.79 -18.59
C THR A 15 18.60 -5.78 -19.85
N PHE A 16 17.46 -5.11 -19.81
CA PHE A 16 16.72 -4.67 -21.01
C PHE A 16 16.72 -3.15 -21.08
N GLY A 17 16.89 -2.64 -22.32
CA GLY A 17 17.25 -1.28 -22.63
C GLY A 17 16.30 -0.18 -22.17
N SER A 18 16.91 0.95 -21.87
CA SER A 18 16.49 2.36 -21.83
C SER A 18 15.51 2.88 -20.77
N ASP A 19 15.07 2.10 -19.78
CA ASP A 19 14.58 2.61 -18.49
C ASP A 19 15.15 1.71 -17.41
N SER A 20 16.23 2.18 -16.75
CA SER A 20 17.03 1.35 -15.85
C SER A 20 16.38 1.20 -14.46
N THR A 21 15.31 0.41 -14.41
CA THR A 21 14.87 -0.23 -13.17
C THR A 21 15.59 -1.57 -13.04
N SER A 22 16.40 -1.76 -12.00
CA SER A 22 16.98 -3.07 -11.72
C SER A 22 16.01 -3.86 -10.82
N THR A 23 15.80 -5.14 -11.19
CA THR A 23 14.98 -6.05 -10.40
C THR A 23 15.87 -7.13 -9.79
N SER A 24 15.84 -7.29 -8.47
CA SER A 24 16.51 -8.39 -7.78
C SER A 24 15.51 -9.28 -7.05
N LYS A 25 15.72 -10.61 -7.09
CA LYS A 25 14.87 -11.58 -6.38
C LYS A 25 15.66 -12.21 -5.25
N ILE A 26 15.09 -12.21 -4.06
CA ILE A 26 15.66 -12.85 -2.86
C ILE A 26 14.67 -13.92 -2.41
N TYR A 27 15.15 -15.14 -2.26
CA TYR A 27 14.34 -16.31 -1.83
C TYR A 27 14.68 -16.68 -0.40
N SER A 28 13.66 -16.97 0.41
CA SER A 28 13.77 -17.73 1.66
C SER A 28 12.76 -18.88 1.61
N SER A 29 12.88 -19.88 2.50
CA SER A 29 12.23 -21.20 2.35
C SER A 29 10.71 -21.22 2.05
N ASP A 30 9.96 -20.15 2.35
CA ASP A 30 8.51 -20.09 2.14
C ASP A 30 8.02 -18.76 1.52
N THR A 31 8.90 -17.76 1.37
CA THR A 31 8.55 -16.46 0.77
C THR A 31 9.66 -15.96 -0.12
N SER A 32 9.31 -15.42 -1.27
CA SER A 32 10.23 -14.71 -2.16
C SER A 32 9.96 -13.22 -2.12
N ARG A 33 11.01 -12.42 -2.30
CA ARG A 33 10.90 -10.97 -2.43
C ARG A 33 11.46 -10.52 -3.77
N THR A 34 10.72 -9.67 -4.44
CA THR A 34 11.20 -8.95 -5.64
C THR A 34 11.45 -7.51 -5.23
N LEU A 35 12.65 -7.01 -5.52
CA LEU A 35 13.01 -5.60 -5.35
C LEU A 35 13.09 -4.94 -6.71
N GLU A 36 12.51 -3.75 -6.80
CA GLU A 36 12.69 -2.84 -7.93
C GLU A 36 13.34 -1.56 -7.43
N THR A 37 14.13 -0.91 -8.28
CA THR A 37 14.82 0.33 -7.94
C THR A 37 14.56 1.40 -8.97
N TYR A 38 14.59 2.65 -8.54
CA TYR A 38 14.66 3.82 -9.40
C TYR A 38 16.04 3.93 -10.09
N ASN A 39 16.13 4.78 -11.09
CA ASN A 39 17.38 5.07 -11.81
C ASN A 39 18.48 5.70 -10.92
N ASN A 40 18.12 6.28 -9.77
CA ASN A 40 19.07 6.79 -8.77
C ASN A 40 19.58 5.71 -7.80
N GLY A 41 19.13 4.45 -7.94
CA GLY A 41 19.49 3.31 -7.10
C GLY A 41 18.66 3.14 -5.84
N ASN A 42 17.77 4.08 -5.50
CA ASN A 42 16.85 3.90 -4.38
C ASN A 42 15.81 2.82 -4.70
N ILE A 43 15.37 2.08 -3.69
CA ILE A 43 14.30 1.09 -3.81
C ILE A 43 13.00 1.82 -4.21
N SER A 44 12.34 1.35 -5.27
CA SER A 44 11.03 1.84 -5.69
C SER A 44 9.90 0.97 -5.15
N SER A 45 10.10 -0.35 -5.12
CA SER A 45 9.12 -1.28 -4.55
C SER A 45 9.77 -2.55 -3.99
N ILE A 46 9.09 -3.16 -3.01
CA ILE A 46 9.36 -4.51 -2.51
C ILE A 46 8.05 -5.28 -2.55
N SER A 47 7.99 -6.33 -3.36
CA SER A 47 6.85 -7.24 -3.45
C SER A 47 7.18 -8.56 -2.78
N TYR A 48 6.34 -9.00 -1.86
CA TYR A 48 6.49 -10.24 -1.11
C TYR A 48 5.52 -11.27 -1.66
N HIS A 49 6.03 -12.45 -1.98
CA HIS A 49 5.24 -13.52 -2.57
C HIS A 49 5.32 -14.77 -1.69
N LYS A 50 4.23 -15.50 -1.62
CA LYS A 50 4.14 -16.82 -1.04
C LYS A 50 4.13 -17.85 -2.17
N ASP A 51 4.87 -18.94 -1.99
CA ASP A 51 4.80 -20.07 -2.91
C ASP A 51 3.53 -20.89 -2.62
N THR A 52 2.76 -21.14 -3.67
CA THR A 52 1.51 -21.89 -3.60
C THR A 52 1.52 -22.99 -4.66
N GLN A 53 0.59 -23.94 -4.56
CA GLN A 53 0.43 -24.99 -5.58
C GLN A 53 0.12 -24.44 -6.98
N ASN A 54 -0.39 -23.20 -7.07
CA ASN A 54 -0.73 -22.51 -8.32
C ASN A 54 0.35 -21.51 -8.77
N GLY A 55 1.50 -21.45 -8.08
CA GLY A 55 2.60 -20.52 -8.35
C GLY A 55 2.76 -19.46 -7.25
N LEU A 56 3.52 -18.40 -7.59
CA LEU A 56 3.79 -17.31 -6.65
C LEU A 56 2.57 -16.40 -6.51
N GLU A 57 2.08 -16.24 -5.28
CA GLU A 57 1.01 -15.34 -4.93
C GLU A 57 1.57 -14.10 -4.22
N LEU A 58 1.22 -12.89 -4.70
CA LEU A 58 1.57 -11.63 -4.05
C LEU A 58 0.77 -11.51 -2.76
N ILE A 59 1.47 -11.37 -1.62
CA ILE A 59 0.85 -11.28 -0.29
C ILE A 59 1.04 -9.91 0.37
N LYS A 60 2.08 -9.14 -0.02
CA LYS A 60 2.37 -7.81 0.54
C LYS A 60 3.17 -7.00 -0.45
N GLN A 61 2.95 -5.69 -0.45
CA GLN A 61 3.75 -4.73 -1.21
C GLN A 61 4.11 -3.53 -0.35
N GLU A 62 5.35 -3.07 -0.49
CA GLU A 62 5.86 -1.79 0.00
C GLU A 62 6.35 -0.98 -1.19
N VAL A 63 5.91 0.27 -1.30
CA VAL A 63 6.33 1.20 -2.34
C VAL A 63 7.00 2.39 -1.67
N PHE A 64 8.00 2.94 -2.34
CA PHE A 64 8.81 4.02 -1.81
C PHE A 64 8.75 5.22 -2.74
N HIS A 65 8.90 6.41 -2.20
CA HIS A 65 9.11 7.64 -2.96
C HIS A 65 10.51 7.63 -3.61
N PHE A 66 10.68 8.43 -4.64
CA PHE A 66 11.99 8.59 -5.30
C PHE A 66 13.11 9.03 -4.33
N THR A 67 12.74 9.75 -3.28
CA THR A 67 13.61 10.17 -2.18
C THR A 67 14.00 9.04 -1.22
N GLY A 68 13.39 7.85 -1.33
CA GLY A 68 13.66 6.65 -0.53
C GLY A 68 12.75 6.50 0.70
N GLY A 69 11.91 7.49 1.02
CA GLY A 69 10.90 7.35 2.06
C GLY A 69 9.77 6.40 1.65
N LYS A 70 9.11 5.75 2.61
CA LYS A 70 7.97 4.87 2.32
C LYS A 70 6.80 5.70 1.75
N SER A 71 6.20 5.23 0.66
CA SER A 71 5.04 5.84 0.00
C SER A 71 3.75 5.07 0.30
N MET A 72 3.84 3.73 0.35
CA MET A 72 2.67 2.87 0.53
C MET A 72 3.08 1.52 1.13
N ILE A 73 2.17 0.94 1.91
CA ILE A 73 2.27 -0.45 2.38
C ILE A 73 0.88 -1.06 2.45
N GLY A 74 0.75 -2.32 2.03
CA GLY A 74 -0.50 -3.06 2.13
C GLY A 74 -0.33 -4.54 1.81
N THR A 75 -1.36 -5.30 2.10
CA THR A 75 -1.42 -6.75 1.93
C THR A 75 -2.42 -7.14 0.85
N PHE A 76 -2.24 -8.36 0.34
CA PHE A 76 -3.11 -8.95 -0.67
C PHE A 76 -3.53 -10.36 -0.22
N GLU A 77 -4.71 -10.75 -0.63
CA GLU A 77 -5.23 -12.10 -0.53
C GLU A 77 -5.97 -12.45 -1.82
N ASN A 78 -5.65 -13.59 -2.43
CA ASN A 78 -6.22 -14.03 -3.71
C ASN A 78 -6.14 -12.97 -4.82
N GLY A 79 -5.03 -12.18 -4.86
CA GLY A 79 -4.80 -11.13 -5.84
C GLY A 79 -5.57 -9.82 -5.59
N LEU A 80 -6.36 -9.74 -4.54
CA LEU A 80 -7.12 -8.54 -4.15
C LEU A 80 -6.48 -7.87 -2.94
N ARG A 81 -6.63 -6.54 -2.83
CA ARG A 81 -6.23 -5.80 -1.63
C ARG A 81 -7.02 -6.31 -0.44
N GLU A 82 -6.31 -6.58 0.68
CA GLU A 82 -6.91 -7.08 1.91
C GLU A 82 -6.23 -6.45 3.12
N GLY A 83 -6.99 -6.22 4.21
CA GLY A 83 -6.47 -5.66 5.44
C GLY A 83 -6.11 -4.18 5.36
N ILE A 84 -5.25 -3.72 6.26
CA ILE A 84 -4.89 -2.31 6.40
C ILE A 84 -3.94 -1.89 5.29
N TRP A 85 -4.26 -0.77 4.64
CA TRP A 85 -3.43 -0.07 3.66
C TRP A 85 -3.10 1.31 4.17
N THR A 86 -1.80 1.64 4.18
CA THR A 86 -1.29 2.94 4.63
C THR A 86 -0.50 3.59 3.51
N PHE A 87 -0.76 4.87 3.29
CA PHE A 87 -0.08 5.73 2.33
C PHE A 87 0.60 6.87 3.09
N TYR A 88 1.73 7.33 2.60
CA TYR A 88 2.54 8.34 3.26
C TYR A 88 2.85 9.49 2.31
N TYR A 89 3.03 10.67 2.88
CA TYR A 89 3.68 11.80 2.23
C TYR A 89 5.20 11.59 2.15
N GLU A 90 5.89 12.39 1.33
CA GLU A 90 7.35 12.33 1.23
C GLU A 90 8.07 12.67 2.55
N ASN A 91 7.44 13.48 3.40
CA ASN A 91 7.96 13.80 4.74
C ASN A 91 7.77 12.66 5.76
N GLY A 92 7.20 11.51 5.35
CA GLY A 92 7.00 10.33 6.18
C GLY A 92 5.72 10.35 7.04
N ILE A 93 4.96 11.44 7.03
CA ILE A 93 3.67 11.52 7.72
C ILE A 93 2.64 10.67 6.96
N LYS A 94 1.76 9.99 7.68
CA LYS A 94 0.64 9.27 7.06
C LYS A 94 -0.22 10.27 6.27
N ARG A 95 -0.58 9.88 5.04
CA ARG A 95 -1.49 10.63 4.17
C ARG A 95 -2.90 10.03 4.19
N LEU A 96 -2.96 8.69 4.20
CA LEU A 96 -4.21 7.94 4.12
C LEU A 96 -4.01 6.57 4.78
N GLU A 97 -4.98 6.11 5.55
CA GLU A 97 -5.02 4.76 6.08
C GLU A 97 -6.46 4.27 6.12
N GLY A 98 -6.65 3.00 5.81
CA GLY A 98 -7.96 2.36 5.90
C GLY A 98 -7.86 0.88 5.58
N THR A 99 -8.99 0.21 5.66
CA THR A 99 -9.10 -1.23 5.44
C THR A 99 -9.66 -1.52 4.06
N TYR A 100 -9.06 -2.48 3.37
CA TYR A 100 -9.66 -3.14 2.23
C TYR A 100 -10.18 -4.52 2.64
N ARG A 101 -11.30 -4.90 2.05
CA ARG A 101 -11.87 -6.24 2.12
C ARG A 101 -12.22 -6.68 0.71
N SER A 102 -11.61 -7.78 0.26
CA SER A 102 -11.81 -8.33 -1.08
C SER A 102 -11.67 -7.28 -2.20
N GLY A 103 -10.66 -6.41 -2.08
CA GLY A 103 -10.33 -5.37 -3.07
C GLY A 103 -11.13 -4.08 -2.94
N GLN A 104 -12.08 -3.99 -2.01
CA GLN A 104 -12.92 -2.82 -1.82
C GLN A 104 -12.60 -2.11 -0.51
N LYS A 105 -12.77 -0.79 -0.48
CA LYS A 105 -12.65 -0.04 0.77
C LYS A 105 -13.75 -0.47 1.73
N ASP A 106 -13.40 -0.66 3.01
CA ASP A 106 -14.29 -1.09 4.07
C ASP A 106 -13.98 -0.35 5.36
N SER A 107 -14.98 -0.16 6.21
CA SER A 107 -14.83 0.48 7.52
C SER A 107 -14.28 1.91 7.45
N LEU A 108 -13.54 2.35 8.47
CA LEU A 108 -13.02 3.71 8.60
C LEU A 108 -11.80 3.93 7.71
N TRP A 109 -11.83 5.02 6.94
CA TRP A 109 -10.70 5.58 6.20
C TRP A 109 -10.39 6.96 6.73
N THR A 110 -9.12 7.21 7.08
CA THR A 110 -8.65 8.48 7.62
C THR A 110 -7.63 9.10 6.68
N TYR A 111 -7.83 10.36 6.36
CA TYR A 111 -6.92 11.23 5.61
C TYR A 111 -6.26 12.20 6.57
N TRP A 112 -4.99 12.45 6.37
CA TRP A 112 -4.20 13.44 7.11
C TRP A 112 -3.65 14.47 6.15
N TYR A 113 -3.49 15.69 6.64
CA TYR A 113 -2.65 16.70 6.02
C TYR A 113 -1.17 16.32 6.18
N ASP A 114 -0.31 17.01 5.42
CA ASP A 114 1.14 16.85 5.47
C ASP A 114 1.80 17.34 6.77
N ASN A 115 1.06 18.07 7.61
CA ASN A 115 1.42 18.45 8.97
C ASN A 115 1.01 17.43 10.04
N GLY A 116 0.31 16.33 9.65
CA GLY A 116 -0.13 15.26 10.54
C GLY A 116 -1.49 15.46 11.20
N ILE A 117 -2.15 16.59 10.95
CA ILE A 117 -3.52 16.82 11.41
C ILE A 117 -4.49 16.00 10.54
N ILE A 118 -5.53 15.44 11.15
CA ILE A 118 -6.57 14.74 10.42
C ILE A 118 -7.30 15.74 9.52
N ALA A 119 -7.43 15.43 8.24
CA ALA A 119 -8.17 16.23 7.28
C ALA A 119 -9.61 15.71 7.16
N THR A 120 -9.77 14.39 7.03
CA THR A 120 -11.08 13.80 6.80
C THR A 120 -11.13 12.37 7.29
N LYS A 121 -12.28 11.95 7.80
CA LYS A 121 -12.62 10.55 8.02
C LYS A 121 -13.84 10.17 7.21
N TYR A 122 -13.79 8.99 6.59
CA TYR A 122 -14.88 8.39 5.86
C TYR A 122 -15.17 7.01 6.42
N PHE A 123 -16.43 6.69 6.59
CA PHE A 123 -16.85 5.34 6.90
C PHE A 123 -17.49 4.69 5.65
N TYR A 124 -16.95 3.54 5.25
CA TYR A 124 -17.47 2.73 4.15
C TYR A 124 -18.23 1.55 4.73
N ASP A 125 -19.52 1.42 4.39
CA ASP A 125 -20.32 0.22 4.67
C ASP A 125 -20.66 -0.45 3.34
N ASN A 126 -19.93 -1.50 3.01
CA ASN A 126 -20.13 -2.26 1.78
C ASN A 126 -21.35 -3.18 1.93
N LYS A 127 -22.58 -2.61 1.84
CA LYS A 127 -23.80 -3.40 1.79
C LYS A 127 -24.03 -3.92 0.37
N THR A 128 -24.31 -5.21 0.28
CA THR A 128 -24.78 -5.83 -0.96
C THR A 128 -26.28 -5.64 -1.06
N LEU A 129 -26.73 -4.84 -2.03
CA LEU A 129 -28.14 -4.75 -2.40
C LEU A 129 -28.33 -5.42 -3.78
N ASP A 130 -29.22 -6.41 -3.87
CA ASP A 130 -29.52 -7.15 -5.11
C ASP A 130 -28.28 -7.70 -5.85
N GLY A 131 -27.27 -8.19 -5.10
CA GLY A 131 -26.04 -8.73 -5.67
C GLY A 131 -25.07 -7.68 -6.23
N LYS A 132 -25.39 -6.40 -6.12
CA LYS A 132 -24.48 -5.29 -6.42
C LYS A 132 -23.95 -4.69 -5.12
N ILE A 133 -22.64 -4.56 -5.06
CA ILE A 133 -22.00 -3.85 -3.93
C ILE A 133 -22.22 -2.37 -4.16
N MET A 134 -22.89 -1.75 -3.20
CA MET A 134 -23.09 -0.31 -3.15
C MET A 134 -22.09 0.25 -2.15
N GLU A 135 -21.14 1.05 -2.63
CA GLU A 135 -20.22 1.79 -1.78
C GLU A 135 -20.99 2.97 -1.17
N TRP A 136 -21.41 2.83 0.09
CA TRP A 136 -22.11 3.91 0.80
C TRP A 136 -21.12 4.64 1.70
N HIS A 137 -21.04 5.95 1.54
CA HIS A 137 -20.45 6.84 2.52
C HIS A 137 -21.53 7.13 3.56
N ILE A 138 -21.38 6.60 4.79
CA ILE A 138 -22.40 6.78 5.81
C ILE A 138 -22.13 8.04 6.62
N ASP A 139 -20.86 8.31 6.93
CA ASP A 139 -20.46 9.48 7.71
C ASP A 139 -19.15 10.06 7.15
N LYS A 140 -19.08 11.38 7.09
CA LYS A 140 -17.90 12.15 6.70
C LYS A 140 -17.66 13.24 7.75
N GLU A 141 -16.49 13.22 8.37
CA GLU A 141 -16.04 14.25 9.31
C GLU A 141 -14.84 14.97 8.69
N CYS A 142 -14.77 16.28 8.78
CA CYS A 142 -13.73 17.11 8.19
C CYS A 142 -13.14 18.09 9.18
N TRP A 143 -11.84 18.38 9.03
CA TRP A 143 -11.08 19.34 9.83
C TRP A 143 -10.20 20.19 8.92
N ASP A 144 -9.98 21.43 9.34
CA ASP A 144 -9.02 22.32 8.69
C ASP A 144 -7.55 21.97 9.08
N ARG A 145 -6.59 22.71 8.53
CA ARG A 145 -5.15 22.49 8.79
C ARG A 145 -4.71 22.83 10.21
N GLU A 146 -5.51 23.55 10.95
CA GLU A 146 -5.36 23.91 12.34
C GLU A 146 -6.01 22.88 13.28
N GLY A 147 -6.83 21.97 12.74
CA GLY A 147 -7.51 20.91 13.47
C GLY A 147 -8.91 21.30 13.98
N ASN A 148 -9.48 22.38 13.48
CA ASN A 148 -10.85 22.76 13.80
C ASN A 148 -11.80 21.98 12.90
N GLU A 149 -12.92 21.53 13.46
CA GLU A 149 -13.99 20.87 12.71
C GLU A 149 -14.66 21.86 11.75
N CYS A 150 -14.99 21.41 10.54
CA CYS A 150 -15.54 22.22 9.49
C CYS A 150 -16.55 21.45 8.64
N GLU A 151 -17.33 22.18 7.83
CA GLU A 151 -18.21 21.56 6.84
C GLU A 151 -17.40 20.87 5.75
N CYS A 152 -17.77 19.62 5.44
CA CYS A 152 -17.13 18.86 4.38
C CYS A 152 -17.65 19.33 3.02
N GLY A 153 -16.77 19.73 2.12
CA GLY A 153 -17.14 20.02 0.74
C GLY A 153 -17.67 18.79 -0.02
N GLU A 154 -18.23 18.99 -1.21
CA GLU A 154 -18.89 17.94 -2.00
C GLU A 154 -17.92 16.88 -2.57
N SER A 155 -16.64 17.22 -2.76
CA SER A 155 -15.64 16.27 -3.26
C SER A 155 -14.98 15.48 -2.12
N TRP A 156 -14.55 14.26 -2.39
CA TRP A 156 -13.95 13.39 -1.38
C TRP A 156 -12.56 13.83 -0.89
N TRP A 157 -11.97 14.86 -1.48
CA TRP A 157 -10.73 15.52 -1.03
C TRP A 157 -10.93 17.01 -0.77
N SER A 158 -12.18 17.46 -0.68
CA SER A 158 -12.41 18.88 -0.40
C SER A 158 -11.92 19.17 1.01
N GLU A 159 -10.91 20.04 1.05
CA GLU A 159 -10.55 20.78 2.23
C GLU A 159 -11.80 21.53 2.73
N CYS A 160 -11.79 21.94 3.97
CA CYS A 160 -12.82 22.82 4.53
C CYS A 160 -13.06 24.03 3.62
N GLU A 161 -14.29 24.30 3.22
CA GLU A 161 -14.70 25.55 2.60
C GLU A 161 -14.97 26.60 3.66
#